data_7ea363dbd3c5560a8fd41b2277ac4890
#
_entry.id   7ea363dbd3c5560a8fd41b2277ac4890
#
_cell.length_a   1.000
_cell.length_b   1.000
_cell.length_c   1.000
_cell.angle_alpha   90.00
_cell.angle_beta   90.00
_cell.angle_gamma   90.00
#
_symmetry.space_group_name_H-M   'P 1'
#
loop_
_entity.id
_entity.type
_entity.pdbx_description
1 polymer ?
#
loop_
_entity_poly.entity_id
_entity_poly.type
_entity_poly.pdbx_seq_one_letter_code
_entity_poly.pdbx_strand_id
1 'polypeptide(L)'
;MRIEPRFCQMANLLLRRTEDGHALRLGSYPTPLRKVEIPGPASGDLWIKDDGQSAQTYGGNKVRKLERLLALAQRCDARRLLTIGAAGSHHVLATCVFGRRLGLPTHAVLTPQPWTRHAEDTLRAALNSGLSAAPASSAWDAILQLRRERTAGDFVIGPGGWGSAGTWAYRVAVDELREQLAGAGVTELDGIVVAAGSGSTAAGLLAGILETRIARRVIAVQVTPNPVLRALIVGQASLALWRQGRPLRTLRAFQCLEIEGGFVGAGYGHAIERGDAATELARSFGLALEPTYTAKAFAAALARVGASSGCGVSPQYSRDLERRKLQLHRRQTYLYWHTLSSVPLTALLTGAPTTLPNDLAHLLRRDTPDELPEPSTQQPAPRGSAATAARLPGNRP
;
A
#
# COMPACT_ATOMS: atom_id res chain seq x y z
N MET A 1 -37.50 -8.70 -16.17
CA MET A 1 -36.63 -7.69 -15.54
C MET A 1 -35.48 -7.42 -16.50
N ARG A 2 -35.51 -6.35 -17.29
CA ARG A 2 -34.45 -6.01 -18.26
C ARG A 2 -33.26 -5.46 -17.48
N ILE A 3 -32.13 -6.18 -17.50
CA ILE A 3 -30.86 -5.70 -16.95
C ILE A 3 -30.49 -4.46 -17.76
N GLU A 4 -30.36 -3.31 -17.09
CA GLU A 4 -30.01 -2.05 -17.75
C GLU A 4 -28.69 -2.15 -18.54
N PRO A 5 -28.61 -1.53 -19.74
CA PRO A 5 -27.38 -1.59 -20.57
C PRO A 5 -26.10 -1.10 -19.87
N ARG A 6 -26.26 -0.29 -18.81
CA ARG A 6 -25.17 0.27 -17.99
C ARG A 6 -24.41 -0.77 -17.15
N PHE A 7 -25.09 -1.84 -16.72
CA PHE A 7 -24.43 -2.98 -16.02
C PHE A 7 -23.60 -3.83 -16.98
N CYS A 8 -24.06 -3.96 -18.23
CA CYS A 8 -23.38 -4.72 -19.26
C CYS A 8 -22.06 -4.06 -19.71
N GLN A 9 -21.98 -2.71 -19.74
CA GLN A 9 -20.74 -1.99 -20.06
C GLN A 9 -19.68 -2.13 -18.95
N MET A 10 -20.07 -2.12 -17.66
CA MET A 10 -19.14 -2.32 -16.56
C MET A 10 -18.63 -3.76 -16.50
N ALA A 11 -19.50 -4.74 -16.72
CA ALA A 11 -19.14 -6.15 -16.83
C ALA A 11 -18.23 -6.40 -18.03
N ASN A 12 -18.51 -5.77 -19.19
CA ASN A 12 -17.67 -5.88 -20.38
C ASN A 12 -16.30 -5.19 -20.22
N LEU A 13 -16.22 -4.04 -19.51
CA LEU A 13 -14.92 -3.40 -19.18
C LEU A 13 -14.14 -4.24 -18.20
N LEU A 14 -14.82 -4.84 -17.24
CA LEU A 14 -14.24 -5.80 -16.31
C LEU A 14 -13.84 -7.10 -17.02
N LEU A 15 -14.42 -7.47 -18.14
CA LEU A 15 -14.19 -8.73 -18.85
C LEU A 15 -13.28 -8.62 -20.08
N ARG A 16 -12.94 -7.41 -20.58
CA ARG A 16 -12.03 -7.27 -21.71
C ARG A 16 -10.61 -7.65 -21.30
N ARG A 17 -9.97 -8.55 -22.05
CA ARG A 17 -8.53 -8.84 -21.95
C ARG A 17 -7.76 -7.54 -22.12
N THR A 18 -6.89 -7.23 -21.17
CA THR A 18 -5.87 -6.17 -21.35
C THR A 18 -4.77 -6.78 -22.20
N GLU A 19 -4.85 -6.58 -23.52
CA GLU A 19 -3.77 -6.98 -24.42
C GLU A 19 -2.49 -6.25 -24.02
N ASP A 20 -1.36 -6.95 -24.01
CA ASP A 20 -0.05 -6.49 -23.52
C ASP A 20 0.55 -5.29 -24.32
N GLY A 21 -0.13 -4.78 -25.33
CA GLY A 21 0.32 -3.68 -26.20
C GLY A 21 -0.22 -2.28 -25.89
N HIS A 22 -1.09 -2.09 -24.92
CA HIS A 22 -1.84 -0.84 -24.76
C HIS A 22 -1.62 -0.14 -23.39
N ALA A 23 -0.36 0.11 -23.04
CA ALA A 23 -0.02 1.03 -21.95
C ALA A 23 0.39 2.39 -22.54
N LEU A 24 -0.04 3.49 -21.88
CA LEU A 24 0.51 4.81 -22.16
C LEU A 24 1.94 4.89 -21.66
N ARG A 25 2.74 5.76 -22.22
CA ARG A 25 4.08 6.06 -21.75
C ARG A 25 4.05 7.28 -20.85
N LEU A 26 3.79 7.06 -19.55
CA LEU A 26 3.77 8.13 -18.53
C LEU A 26 5.07 8.18 -17.74
N GLY A 27 5.74 7.04 -17.63
CA GLY A 27 6.96 6.86 -16.86
C GLY A 27 8.18 6.48 -17.70
N SER A 28 9.31 6.39 -17.00
CA SER A 28 10.60 5.93 -17.54
C SER A 28 11.01 4.66 -16.80
N TYR A 29 11.28 3.62 -17.57
CA TYR A 29 11.67 2.30 -17.06
C TYR A 29 12.90 1.77 -17.79
N PRO A 30 13.73 0.91 -17.19
CA PRO A 30 13.56 0.36 -15.85
C PRO A 30 13.81 1.40 -14.76
N THR A 31 13.06 1.31 -13.63
CA THR A 31 13.37 2.12 -12.44
C THR A 31 14.63 1.57 -11.75
N PRO A 32 15.37 2.41 -11.00
CA PRO A 32 16.63 1.97 -10.37
C PRO A 32 16.45 0.76 -9.46
N LEU A 33 17.40 -0.16 -9.55
CA LEU A 33 17.61 -1.27 -8.64
C LEU A 33 19.01 -1.17 -8.05
N ARG A 34 19.14 -1.19 -6.73
CA ARG A 34 20.45 -1.11 -6.06
C ARG A 34 20.47 -1.89 -4.76
N LYS A 35 21.61 -2.47 -4.45
CA LYS A 35 21.91 -3.02 -3.12
C LYS A 35 22.30 -1.87 -2.21
N VAL A 36 21.90 -1.92 -0.95
CA VAL A 36 22.29 -0.95 0.07
C VAL A 36 23.04 -1.64 1.20
N GLU A 37 24.06 -0.95 1.70
CA GLU A 37 24.81 -1.40 2.86
C GLU A 37 24.13 -0.88 4.12
N ILE A 38 23.64 -1.81 4.93
CA ILE A 38 22.98 -1.50 6.19
C ILE A 38 24.06 -1.35 7.27
N PRO A 39 24.12 -0.21 7.99
CA PRO A 39 25.05 -0.02 9.07
C PRO A 39 24.88 -1.05 10.19
N GLY A 40 25.98 -1.56 10.73
CA GLY A 40 26.01 -2.53 11.82
C GLY A 40 25.84 -3.99 11.37
N PRO A 41 25.62 -4.90 12.29
CA PRO A 41 25.61 -6.34 12.04
C PRO A 41 24.29 -6.79 11.38
N ALA A 42 24.13 -6.50 10.08
CA ALA A 42 23.01 -7.02 9.30
C ALA A 42 23.25 -8.50 8.95
N SER A 43 22.24 -9.33 9.19
CA SER A 43 22.28 -10.78 8.89
C SER A 43 21.87 -11.11 7.45
N GLY A 44 21.38 -10.12 6.70
CA GLY A 44 20.91 -10.28 5.32
C GLY A 44 21.34 -9.13 4.41
N ASP A 45 21.04 -9.29 3.13
CA ASP A 45 21.21 -8.27 2.10
C ASP A 45 19.88 -7.57 1.81
N LEU A 46 19.93 -6.24 1.65
CA LEU A 46 18.78 -5.45 1.26
C LEU A 46 19.00 -4.80 -0.10
N TRP A 47 18.04 -5.05 -1.01
CA TRP A 47 17.94 -4.39 -2.28
C TRP A 47 16.78 -3.39 -2.26
N ILE A 48 16.91 -2.32 -3.01
CA ILE A 48 15.86 -1.29 -3.18
C ILE A 48 15.49 -1.21 -4.65
N LYS A 49 14.21 -1.45 -4.96
CA LYS A 49 13.60 -1.13 -6.25
C LYS A 49 12.88 0.20 -6.10
N ASP A 50 13.36 1.24 -6.79
CA ASP A 50 12.96 2.63 -6.55
C ASP A 50 11.97 3.13 -7.62
N ASP A 51 10.69 2.84 -7.44
CA ASP A 51 9.62 3.40 -8.28
C ASP A 51 9.37 4.90 -7.99
N GLY A 52 9.99 5.48 -6.96
CA GLY A 52 9.94 6.92 -6.75
C GLY A 52 10.45 7.71 -7.95
N GLN A 53 11.38 7.15 -8.69
CA GLN A 53 11.98 7.70 -9.90
C GLN A 53 11.27 7.30 -11.20
N SER A 54 10.08 6.72 -11.11
CA SER A 54 9.35 6.24 -12.29
C SER A 54 8.87 7.35 -13.24
N ALA A 55 8.75 8.60 -12.78
CA ALA A 55 8.39 9.74 -13.65
C ALA A 55 8.91 11.06 -13.09
N GLN A 56 9.27 11.99 -13.99
CA GLN A 56 9.80 13.30 -13.63
C GLN A 56 8.74 14.26 -13.06
N THR A 57 7.49 14.16 -13.49
CA THR A 57 6.40 15.03 -13.00
C THR A 57 5.91 14.60 -11.63
N TYR A 58 5.67 13.30 -11.44
CA TYR A 58 5.26 12.69 -10.18
C TYR A 58 5.45 11.18 -10.27
N GLY A 59 6.42 10.65 -9.56
CA GLY A 59 6.79 9.23 -9.59
C GLY A 59 5.94 8.36 -8.65
N GLY A 60 6.50 7.24 -8.30
CA GLY A 60 5.91 6.28 -7.37
C GLY A 60 5.09 5.19 -8.07
N ASN A 61 4.57 4.30 -7.26
CA ASN A 61 3.90 3.09 -7.75
C ASN A 61 2.62 3.33 -8.57
N LYS A 62 2.07 4.53 -8.53
CA LYS A 62 0.82 4.83 -9.25
C LYS A 62 1.04 5.00 -10.75
N VAL A 63 2.23 5.43 -11.18
CA VAL A 63 2.56 5.66 -12.59
C VAL A 63 2.34 4.40 -13.41
N ARG A 64 2.95 3.26 -13.01
CA ARG A 64 2.79 1.97 -13.68
C ARG A 64 1.33 1.55 -13.85
N LYS A 65 0.52 1.79 -12.83
CA LYS A 65 -0.91 1.45 -12.86
C LYS A 65 -1.69 2.37 -13.77
N LEU A 66 -1.41 3.68 -13.67
CA LEU A 66 -2.10 4.70 -14.45
C LEU A 66 -1.81 4.59 -15.93
N GLU A 67 -0.63 4.14 -16.35
CA GLU A 67 -0.34 3.85 -17.75
C GLU A 67 -1.38 2.94 -18.40
N ARG A 68 -1.79 1.88 -17.68
CA ARG A 68 -2.80 0.94 -18.16
C ARG A 68 -4.23 1.44 -17.94
N LEU A 69 -4.50 2.04 -16.78
CA LEU A 69 -5.84 2.52 -16.44
C LEU A 69 -6.27 3.69 -17.32
N LEU A 70 -5.37 4.64 -17.59
CA LEU A 70 -5.66 5.79 -18.44
C LEU A 70 -5.70 5.40 -19.93
N ALA A 71 -4.92 4.42 -20.38
CA ALA A 71 -5.08 3.83 -21.69
C ALA A 71 -6.48 3.21 -21.88
N LEU A 72 -7.00 2.52 -20.85
CA LEU A 72 -8.37 2.00 -20.86
C LEU A 72 -9.40 3.13 -20.85
N ALA A 73 -9.18 4.19 -20.08
CA ALA A 73 -10.07 5.35 -20.04
C ALA A 73 -10.19 5.99 -21.43
N GLN A 74 -9.06 6.21 -22.14
CA GLN A 74 -9.07 6.73 -23.50
C GLN A 74 -9.79 5.81 -24.48
N ARG A 75 -9.56 4.49 -24.43
CA ARG A 75 -10.26 3.51 -25.27
C ARG A 75 -11.77 3.41 -25.03
N CYS A 76 -12.23 3.91 -23.89
CA CYS A 76 -13.66 3.99 -23.53
C CYS A 76 -14.23 5.38 -23.79
N ASP A 77 -13.50 6.26 -24.49
CA ASP A 77 -13.89 7.64 -24.75
C ASP A 77 -14.30 8.38 -23.47
N ALA A 78 -13.54 8.12 -22.38
CA ALA A 78 -13.81 8.74 -21.09
C ALA A 78 -13.70 10.26 -21.19
N ARG A 79 -14.63 10.96 -20.56
CA ARG A 79 -14.64 12.43 -20.48
C ARG A 79 -14.16 12.93 -19.12
N ARG A 80 -14.24 12.09 -18.08
CA ARG A 80 -13.84 12.41 -16.71
C ARG A 80 -13.37 11.15 -15.99
N LEU A 81 -12.41 11.31 -15.09
CA LEU A 81 -11.94 10.27 -14.20
C LEU A 81 -12.63 10.41 -12.84
N LEU A 82 -13.17 9.32 -12.31
CA LEU A 82 -13.73 9.25 -10.97
C LEU A 82 -12.87 8.32 -10.10
N THR A 83 -12.58 8.74 -8.86
CA THR A 83 -11.86 7.88 -7.93
C THR A 83 -12.27 8.13 -6.48
N ILE A 84 -11.76 7.30 -5.57
CA ILE A 84 -11.93 7.44 -4.11
C ILE A 84 -10.54 7.40 -3.46
N GLY A 85 -10.33 8.21 -2.44
CA GLY A 85 -9.13 8.17 -1.62
C GLY A 85 -9.32 8.88 -0.29
N ALA A 86 -8.35 8.74 0.61
CA ALA A 86 -8.26 9.60 1.78
C ALA A 86 -7.82 11.02 1.35
N ALA A 87 -8.04 12.02 2.19
CA ALA A 87 -7.75 13.43 1.87
C ALA A 87 -6.30 13.65 1.37
N GLY A 88 -5.29 13.02 2.01
CA GLY A 88 -3.89 13.07 1.59
C GLY A 88 -3.46 11.92 0.67
N SER A 89 -4.33 11.45 -0.22
CA SER A 89 -4.06 10.29 -1.06
C SER A 89 -3.12 10.56 -2.23
N HIS A 90 -1.95 9.94 -2.23
CA HIS A 90 -1.03 9.93 -3.38
C HIS A 90 -1.64 9.30 -4.65
N HIS A 91 -2.64 8.44 -4.50
CA HIS A 91 -3.36 7.89 -5.65
C HIS A 91 -4.21 8.95 -6.32
N VAL A 92 -4.94 9.74 -5.53
CA VAL A 92 -5.75 10.85 -6.05
C VAL A 92 -4.85 11.88 -6.72
N LEU A 93 -3.79 12.32 -6.06
CA LEU A 93 -2.82 13.25 -6.64
C LEU A 93 -2.24 12.75 -7.97
N ALA A 94 -1.73 11.52 -8.01
CA ALA A 94 -1.19 10.96 -9.25
C ALA A 94 -2.26 10.89 -10.36
N THR A 95 -3.50 10.53 -10.03
CA THR A 95 -4.61 10.50 -11.00
C THR A 95 -4.90 11.87 -11.57
N CYS A 96 -4.87 12.93 -10.73
CA CYS A 96 -5.03 14.31 -11.19
C CYS A 96 -3.89 14.76 -12.10
N VAL A 97 -2.64 14.55 -11.67
CA VAL A 97 -1.45 14.96 -12.43
C VAL A 97 -1.45 14.34 -13.83
N PHE A 98 -1.68 13.03 -13.93
CA PHE A 98 -1.64 12.35 -15.23
C PHE A 98 -2.95 12.47 -16.01
N GLY A 99 -4.10 12.57 -15.34
CA GLY A 99 -5.38 12.88 -15.98
C GLY A 99 -5.34 14.24 -16.68
N ARG A 100 -4.85 15.28 -15.99
CA ARG A 100 -4.68 16.63 -16.55
C ARG A 100 -3.82 16.63 -17.81
N ARG A 101 -2.71 15.87 -17.82
CA ARG A 101 -1.83 15.74 -19.00
C ARG A 101 -2.53 15.15 -20.22
N LEU A 102 -3.59 14.37 -20.02
CA LEU A 102 -4.38 13.73 -21.07
C LEU A 102 -5.69 14.46 -21.36
N GLY A 103 -5.91 15.64 -20.76
CA GLY A 103 -7.16 16.38 -20.91
C GLY A 103 -8.36 15.72 -20.22
N LEU A 104 -8.15 14.82 -19.25
CA LEU A 104 -9.18 14.11 -18.50
C LEU A 104 -9.33 14.74 -17.11
N PRO A 105 -10.36 15.57 -16.86
CA PRO A 105 -10.64 16.10 -15.53
C PRO A 105 -10.80 14.97 -14.51
N THR A 106 -10.31 15.17 -13.30
CA THR A 106 -10.40 14.18 -12.23
C THR A 106 -11.33 14.68 -11.13
N HIS A 107 -12.28 13.85 -10.74
CA HIS A 107 -13.12 14.05 -9.57
C HIS A 107 -12.89 12.92 -8.58
N ALA A 108 -12.74 13.25 -7.29
CA ALA A 108 -12.55 12.27 -6.24
C ALA A 108 -13.50 12.49 -5.07
N VAL A 109 -14.06 11.38 -4.56
CA VAL A 109 -14.73 11.38 -3.26
C VAL A 109 -13.69 11.07 -2.18
N LEU A 110 -13.51 12.01 -1.24
CA LEU A 110 -12.44 11.98 -0.26
C LEU A 110 -12.94 11.57 1.12
N THR A 111 -12.25 10.63 1.74
CA THR A 111 -12.53 10.19 3.12
C THR A 111 -11.59 10.87 4.11
N PRO A 112 -12.02 11.00 5.39
CA PRO A 112 -11.18 11.55 6.44
C PRO A 112 -9.90 10.73 6.69
N GLN A 113 -8.87 11.42 7.16
CA GLN A 113 -7.66 10.82 7.72
C GLN A 113 -7.05 11.72 8.79
N PRO A 114 -6.14 11.20 9.64
CA PRO A 114 -5.36 12.01 10.57
C PRO A 114 -4.59 13.11 9.85
N TRP A 115 -4.53 14.29 10.45
CA TRP A 115 -3.76 15.40 9.91
C TRP A 115 -2.25 15.09 9.99
N THR A 116 -1.56 15.32 8.90
CA THR A 116 -0.11 15.47 8.86
C THR A 116 0.21 16.58 7.86
N ARG A 117 1.32 17.25 8.03
CA ARG A 117 1.76 18.25 7.05
C ARG A 117 1.85 17.66 5.65
N HIS A 118 2.35 16.43 5.54
CA HIS A 118 2.45 15.70 4.28
C HIS A 118 1.08 15.42 3.63
N ALA A 119 0.06 15.06 4.42
CA ALA A 119 -1.29 14.84 3.94
C ALA A 119 -1.94 16.14 3.42
N GLU A 120 -1.76 17.23 4.16
CA GLU A 120 -2.23 18.55 3.75
C GLU A 120 -1.56 19.02 2.46
N ASP A 121 -0.25 18.93 2.37
CA ASP A 121 0.50 19.31 1.17
C ASP A 121 0.11 18.43 -0.04
N THR A 122 -0.17 17.13 0.18
CA THR A 122 -0.67 16.21 -0.86
C THR A 122 -2.04 16.64 -1.39
N LEU A 123 -2.97 17.02 -0.49
CA LEU A 123 -4.30 17.51 -0.89
C LEU A 123 -4.20 18.85 -1.64
N ARG A 124 -3.39 19.79 -1.14
CA ARG A 124 -3.15 21.08 -1.82
C ARG A 124 -2.55 20.88 -3.21
N ALA A 125 -1.58 19.99 -3.35
CA ALA A 125 -0.99 19.63 -4.64
C ALA A 125 -2.02 19.00 -5.60
N ALA A 126 -2.93 18.19 -5.08
CA ALA A 126 -4.01 17.60 -5.89
C ALA A 126 -4.99 18.67 -6.38
N LEU A 127 -5.42 19.59 -5.52
CA LEU A 127 -6.27 20.72 -5.88
C LEU A 127 -5.58 21.61 -6.94
N ASN A 128 -4.30 21.91 -6.76
CA ASN A 128 -3.52 22.65 -7.74
C ASN A 128 -3.36 21.93 -9.08
N SER A 129 -3.41 20.60 -9.04
CA SER A 129 -3.39 19.75 -10.25
C SER A 129 -4.76 19.63 -10.93
N GLY A 130 -5.79 20.33 -10.45
CA GLY A 130 -7.13 20.38 -11.03
C GLY A 130 -8.09 19.32 -10.45
N LEU A 131 -7.89 18.90 -9.20
CA LEU A 131 -8.85 18.04 -8.49
C LEU A 131 -10.15 18.78 -8.26
N SER A 132 -11.26 18.19 -8.70
CA SER A 132 -12.60 18.41 -8.15
C SER A 132 -12.83 17.35 -7.07
N ALA A 133 -13.30 17.74 -5.89
CA ALA A 133 -13.46 16.82 -4.79
C ALA A 133 -14.79 17.02 -4.06
N ALA A 134 -15.32 15.92 -3.52
CA ALA A 134 -16.44 15.91 -2.60
C ALA A 134 -16.06 15.16 -1.31
N PRO A 135 -16.44 15.65 -0.13
CA PRO A 135 -16.17 14.98 1.12
C PRO A 135 -17.13 13.82 1.36
N ALA A 136 -16.64 12.74 1.97
CA ALA A 136 -17.44 11.64 2.47
C ALA A 136 -17.08 11.32 3.93
N SER A 137 -18.05 10.87 4.70
CA SER A 137 -17.88 10.54 6.13
C SER A 137 -17.14 9.21 6.36
N SER A 138 -17.21 8.30 5.40
CA SER A 138 -16.65 6.94 5.48
C SER A 138 -16.38 6.36 4.09
N ALA A 139 -15.69 5.21 4.06
CA ALA A 139 -15.45 4.49 2.80
C ALA A 139 -16.76 4.01 2.13
N TRP A 140 -17.77 3.62 2.91
CA TRP A 140 -19.09 3.24 2.39
C TRP A 140 -19.83 4.42 1.80
N ASP A 141 -19.83 5.55 2.50
CA ASP A 141 -20.41 6.79 2.03
C ASP A 141 -19.74 7.23 0.73
N ALA A 142 -18.42 7.19 0.65
CA ALA A 142 -17.67 7.50 -0.56
C ALA A 142 -18.08 6.61 -1.75
N ILE A 143 -18.30 5.32 -1.54
CA ILE A 143 -18.75 4.41 -2.59
C ILE A 143 -20.18 4.77 -3.06
N LEU A 144 -21.08 5.06 -2.13
CA LEU A 144 -22.46 5.43 -2.45
C LEU A 144 -22.52 6.76 -3.19
N GLN A 145 -21.75 7.76 -2.71
CA GLN A 145 -21.67 9.07 -3.33
C GLN A 145 -21.08 8.99 -4.73
N LEU A 146 -19.96 8.26 -4.93
CA LEU A 146 -19.37 8.05 -6.25
C LEU A 146 -20.37 7.43 -7.24
N ARG A 147 -21.21 6.48 -6.77
CA ARG A 147 -22.24 5.87 -7.59
C ARG A 147 -23.33 6.86 -8.00
N ARG A 148 -23.71 7.78 -7.10
CA ARG A 148 -24.72 8.82 -7.36
C ARG A 148 -24.21 9.88 -8.33
N GLU A 149 -22.96 10.27 -8.19
CA GLU A 149 -22.33 11.31 -9.01
C GLU A 149 -21.87 10.83 -10.38
N ARG A 150 -21.84 9.51 -10.58
CA ARG A 150 -21.38 8.91 -11.83
C ARG A 150 -22.35 9.21 -12.97
N THR A 151 -21.82 9.72 -14.08
CA THR A 151 -22.53 10.03 -15.31
C THR A 151 -22.01 9.19 -16.50
N ALA A 152 -22.69 9.29 -17.64
CA ALA A 152 -22.21 8.70 -18.87
C ALA A 152 -20.91 9.37 -19.32
N GLY A 153 -19.91 8.58 -19.68
CA GLY A 153 -18.58 9.05 -20.04
C GLY A 153 -17.58 9.14 -18.87
N ASP A 154 -17.99 8.77 -17.65
CA ASP A 154 -17.06 8.67 -16.53
C ASP A 154 -16.32 7.33 -16.51
N PHE A 155 -14.99 7.39 -16.30
CA PHE A 155 -14.18 6.22 -16.07
C PHE A 155 -13.79 6.12 -14.59
N VAL A 156 -14.20 5.04 -13.94
CA VAL A 156 -13.95 4.83 -12.51
C VAL A 156 -12.63 4.11 -12.31
N ILE A 157 -11.72 4.75 -11.58
CA ILE A 157 -10.47 4.16 -11.10
C ILE A 157 -10.64 3.79 -9.63
N GLY A 158 -10.52 2.51 -9.31
CA GLY A 158 -10.66 2.02 -7.94
C GLY A 158 -9.58 2.55 -6.99
N PRO A 159 -9.82 2.52 -5.66
CA PRO A 159 -8.90 3.04 -4.66
C PRO A 159 -7.48 2.49 -4.83
N GLY A 160 -6.47 3.37 -4.89
CA GLY A 160 -5.07 2.97 -5.10
C GLY A 160 -4.76 2.36 -6.46
N GLY A 161 -5.62 2.54 -7.48
CA GLY A 161 -5.52 1.88 -8.78
C GLY A 161 -5.94 0.42 -8.74
N TRP A 162 -6.89 0.07 -7.86
CA TRP A 162 -7.42 -1.28 -7.71
C TRP A 162 -8.11 -1.77 -8.97
N GLY A 163 -7.91 -3.04 -9.31
CA GLY A 163 -8.48 -3.70 -10.48
C GLY A 163 -7.43 -4.49 -11.26
N SER A 164 -7.86 -5.32 -12.20
CA SER A 164 -6.96 -6.22 -12.93
C SER A 164 -5.88 -5.50 -13.74
N ALA A 165 -6.21 -4.38 -14.38
CA ALA A 165 -5.24 -3.60 -15.16
C ALA A 165 -4.14 -3.00 -14.28
N GLY A 166 -4.51 -2.41 -13.12
CA GLY A 166 -3.55 -1.87 -12.16
C GLY A 166 -2.71 -2.97 -11.49
N THR A 167 -3.29 -4.13 -11.22
CA THR A 167 -2.58 -5.31 -10.70
C THR A 167 -1.61 -5.86 -11.75
N TRP A 168 -2.04 -5.96 -13.01
CA TRP A 168 -1.21 -6.45 -14.11
C TRP A 168 0.02 -5.58 -14.37
N ALA A 169 -0.07 -4.27 -14.13
CA ALA A 169 1.08 -3.38 -14.23
C ALA A 169 2.25 -3.83 -13.35
N TYR A 170 1.96 -4.31 -12.15
CA TYR A 170 2.99 -4.81 -11.23
C TYR A 170 3.42 -6.25 -11.51
N ARG A 171 2.57 -7.06 -12.13
CA ARG A 171 3.02 -8.35 -12.68
C ARG A 171 4.11 -8.13 -13.74
N VAL A 172 3.91 -7.18 -14.64
CA VAL A 172 4.91 -6.84 -15.69
C VAL A 172 6.18 -6.22 -15.06
N ALA A 173 6.04 -5.40 -14.01
CA ALA A 173 7.19 -4.84 -13.30
C ALA A 173 8.12 -5.91 -12.69
N VAL A 174 7.59 -7.12 -12.44
CA VAL A 174 8.43 -8.25 -11.98
C VAL A 174 9.31 -8.80 -13.09
N ASP A 175 8.91 -8.71 -14.36
CA ASP A 175 9.79 -9.10 -15.48
C ASP A 175 10.99 -8.13 -15.57
N GLU A 176 10.75 -6.83 -15.45
CA GLU A 176 11.81 -5.81 -15.36
C GLU A 176 12.76 -6.09 -14.18
N LEU A 177 12.19 -6.40 -13.00
CA LEU A 177 12.98 -6.76 -11.83
C LEU A 177 13.85 -8.00 -12.08
N ARG A 178 13.28 -9.03 -12.70
CA ARG A 178 13.99 -10.29 -13.02
C ARG A 178 15.21 -10.05 -13.90
N GLU A 179 15.06 -9.22 -14.93
CA GLU A 179 16.16 -8.87 -15.82
C GLU A 179 17.27 -8.10 -15.09
N GLN A 180 16.90 -7.14 -14.25
CA GLN A 180 17.86 -6.37 -13.45
C GLN A 180 18.60 -7.23 -12.42
N LEU A 181 17.89 -8.14 -11.73
CA LEU A 181 18.49 -9.05 -10.75
C LEU A 181 19.43 -10.07 -11.43
N ALA A 182 19.06 -10.57 -12.61
CA ALA A 182 19.92 -11.44 -13.39
C ALA A 182 21.23 -10.73 -13.79
N GLY A 183 21.15 -9.45 -14.21
CA GLY A 183 22.34 -8.61 -14.46
C GLY A 183 23.19 -8.35 -13.23
N ALA A 184 22.62 -8.42 -12.03
CA ALA A 184 23.33 -8.28 -10.76
C ALA A 184 23.77 -9.62 -10.14
N GLY A 185 23.58 -10.75 -10.82
CA GLY A 185 23.96 -12.10 -10.34
C GLY A 185 23.02 -12.65 -9.24
N VAL A 186 21.83 -12.07 -9.06
CA VAL A 186 20.87 -12.52 -8.04
C VAL A 186 19.80 -13.39 -8.71
N THR A 187 19.78 -14.67 -8.34
CA THR A 187 18.86 -15.65 -8.94
C THR A 187 17.51 -15.76 -8.23
N GLU A 188 17.48 -15.54 -6.91
CA GLU A 188 16.27 -15.64 -6.09
C GLU A 188 16.34 -14.74 -4.86
N LEU A 189 15.25 -14.06 -4.55
CA LEU A 189 15.04 -13.29 -3.32
C LEU A 189 14.29 -14.14 -2.28
N ASP A 190 14.60 -13.95 -1.00
CA ASP A 190 13.81 -14.54 0.09
C ASP A 190 12.46 -13.85 0.24
N GLY A 191 12.36 -12.56 -0.14
CA GLY A 191 11.10 -11.85 -0.15
C GLY A 191 11.17 -10.46 -0.77
N ILE A 192 10.00 -10.01 -1.25
CA ILE A 192 9.76 -8.64 -1.69
C ILE A 192 8.87 -7.96 -0.67
N VAL A 193 9.36 -6.90 -0.03
CA VAL A 193 8.64 -6.12 0.99
C VAL A 193 8.01 -4.91 0.34
N VAL A 194 6.72 -4.71 0.54
CA VAL A 194 5.97 -3.59 -0.04
C VAL A 194 4.83 -3.15 0.87
N ALA A 195 4.54 -1.85 0.92
CA ALA A 195 3.39 -1.31 1.63
C ALA A 195 2.07 -1.75 1.00
N ALA A 196 1.10 -2.12 1.82
CA ALA A 196 -0.20 -2.60 1.39
C ALA A 196 -1.36 -1.85 2.07
N GLY A 197 -1.98 -0.91 1.32
CA GLY A 197 -3.30 -0.35 1.63
C GLY A 197 -4.39 -1.16 0.92
N SER A 198 -4.73 -0.83 -0.34
CA SER A 198 -5.69 -1.61 -1.16
C SER A 198 -5.16 -2.98 -1.62
N GLY A 199 -3.88 -3.26 -1.43
CA GLY A 199 -3.25 -4.52 -1.81
C GLY A 199 -2.90 -4.70 -3.30
N SER A 200 -3.32 -3.80 -4.18
CA SER A 200 -3.17 -3.96 -5.64
C SER A 200 -1.70 -4.08 -6.12
N THR A 201 -0.75 -3.35 -5.49
CA THR A 201 0.68 -3.51 -5.80
C THR A 201 1.20 -4.88 -5.36
N ALA A 202 0.91 -5.28 -4.13
CA ALA A 202 1.29 -6.60 -3.61
C ALA A 202 0.68 -7.73 -4.44
N ALA A 203 -0.56 -7.57 -4.91
CA ALA A 203 -1.24 -8.54 -5.77
C ALA A 203 -0.53 -8.71 -7.12
N GLY A 204 -0.08 -7.61 -7.73
CA GLY A 204 0.68 -7.68 -8.98
C GLY A 204 2.06 -8.32 -8.79
N LEU A 205 2.76 -7.95 -7.72
CA LEU A 205 4.03 -8.60 -7.35
C LEU A 205 3.84 -10.10 -7.09
N LEU A 206 2.77 -10.48 -6.37
CA LEU A 206 2.42 -11.87 -6.13
C LEU A 206 2.17 -12.62 -7.44
N ALA A 207 1.36 -12.06 -8.35
CA ALA A 207 1.13 -12.64 -9.66
C ALA A 207 2.45 -12.84 -10.43
N GLY A 208 3.36 -11.87 -10.38
CA GLY A 208 4.67 -11.94 -11.02
C GLY A 208 5.56 -13.04 -10.45
N ILE A 209 5.70 -13.15 -9.14
CA ILE A 209 6.55 -14.19 -8.53
C ILE A 209 5.98 -15.60 -8.69
N LEU A 210 4.66 -15.77 -8.82
CA LEU A 210 4.04 -17.04 -9.11
C LEU A 210 4.43 -17.60 -10.49
N GLU A 211 4.73 -16.72 -11.44
CA GLU A 211 5.16 -17.08 -12.78
C GLU A 211 6.69 -17.17 -12.89
N THR A 212 7.41 -16.17 -12.37
CA THR A 212 8.86 -16.03 -12.58
C THR A 212 9.72 -16.75 -11.55
N ARG A 213 9.17 -16.98 -10.35
CA ARG A 213 9.87 -17.56 -9.18
C ARG A 213 11.09 -16.76 -8.73
N ILE A 214 11.17 -15.48 -9.08
CA ILE A 214 12.30 -14.59 -8.71
C ILE A 214 12.37 -14.29 -7.20
N ALA A 215 11.27 -14.52 -6.48
CA ALA A 215 11.22 -14.41 -5.02
C ALA A 215 10.34 -15.53 -4.44
N ARG A 216 10.66 -15.92 -3.20
CA ARG A 216 9.90 -16.95 -2.47
C ARG A 216 8.55 -16.45 -2.01
N ARG A 217 8.46 -15.16 -1.61
CA ARG A 217 7.23 -14.56 -1.10
C ARG A 217 7.15 -13.06 -1.36
N VAL A 218 5.93 -12.55 -1.32
CA VAL A 218 5.64 -11.13 -1.16
C VAL A 218 5.25 -10.89 0.29
N ILE A 219 5.88 -9.91 0.93
CA ILE A 219 5.62 -9.45 2.29
C ILE A 219 4.86 -8.15 2.17
N ALA A 220 3.54 -8.23 2.34
CA ALA A 220 2.64 -7.10 2.25
C ALA A 220 2.52 -6.44 3.64
N VAL A 221 3.20 -5.31 3.83
CA VAL A 221 3.18 -4.57 5.09
C VAL A 221 1.89 -3.78 5.19
N GLN A 222 1.03 -4.22 6.09
CA GLN A 222 -0.28 -3.65 6.31
C GLN A 222 -0.17 -2.25 6.91
N VAL A 223 -0.87 -1.26 6.34
CA VAL A 223 -0.84 0.13 6.79
C VAL A 223 -2.11 0.55 7.56
N THR A 224 -3.15 -0.27 7.50
CA THR A 224 -4.39 -0.13 8.25
C THR A 224 -4.92 -1.52 8.61
N PRO A 225 -5.57 -1.71 9.76
CA PRO A 225 -6.18 -3.00 10.11
C PRO A 225 -7.17 -3.44 9.02
N ASN A 226 -6.92 -4.60 8.43
CA ASN A 226 -7.80 -5.16 7.41
C ASN A 226 -7.73 -6.70 7.44
N PRO A 227 -8.69 -7.38 8.09
CA PRO A 227 -8.67 -8.83 8.26
C PRO A 227 -8.80 -9.60 6.94
N VAL A 228 -9.38 -8.98 5.91
CA VAL A 228 -9.58 -9.60 4.60
C VAL A 228 -8.47 -9.28 3.58
N LEU A 229 -7.44 -8.53 3.97
CA LEU A 229 -6.38 -8.07 3.06
C LEU A 229 -5.71 -9.23 2.30
N ARG A 230 -5.43 -10.34 2.99
CA ARG A 230 -4.86 -11.54 2.36
C ARG A 230 -5.75 -12.07 1.23
N ALA A 231 -7.04 -12.22 1.48
CA ALA A 231 -8.00 -12.69 0.48
C ALA A 231 -8.13 -11.71 -0.69
N LEU A 232 -8.14 -10.40 -0.40
CA LEU A 232 -8.19 -9.35 -1.42
C LEU A 232 -6.96 -9.38 -2.33
N ILE A 233 -5.76 -9.54 -1.79
CA ILE A 233 -4.51 -9.61 -2.57
C ILE A 233 -4.51 -10.86 -3.44
N VAL A 234 -4.83 -12.03 -2.86
CA VAL A 234 -4.88 -13.29 -3.62
C VAL A 234 -5.96 -13.26 -4.70
N GLY A 235 -7.13 -12.73 -4.39
CA GLY A 235 -8.24 -12.59 -5.35
C GLY A 235 -7.86 -11.67 -6.52
N GLN A 236 -7.22 -10.53 -6.26
CA GLN A 236 -6.75 -9.62 -7.31
C GLN A 236 -5.65 -10.25 -8.19
N ALA A 237 -4.68 -10.94 -7.57
CA ALA A 237 -3.63 -11.64 -8.30
C ALA A 237 -4.23 -12.74 -9.21
N SER A 238 -5.12 -13.54 -8.66
CA SER A 238 -5.81 -14.62 -9.38
C SER A 238 -6.65 -14.07 -10.55
N LEU A 239 -7.41 -13.00 -10.31
CA LEU A 239 -8.22 -12.35 -11.35
C LEU A 239 -7.34 -11.77 -12.46
N ALA A 240 -6.22 -11.14 -12.11
CA ALA A 240 -5.31 -10.57 -13.09
C ALA A 240 -4.69 -11.66 -13.98
N LEU A 241 -4.24 -12.76 -13.40
CA LEU A 241 -3.71 -13.92 -14.14
C LEU A 241 -4.78 -14.56 -15.03
N TRP A 242 -5.96 -14.84 -14.47
CA TRP A 242 -7.06 -15.47 -15.21
C TRP A 242 -7.47 -14.67 -16.45
N ARG A 243 -7.52 -13.35 -16.35
CA ARG A 243 -7.85 -12.48 -17.49
C ARG A 243 -6.85 -12.52 -18.61
N GLN A 244 -5.62 -12.89 -18.33
CA GLN A 244 -4.56 -13.10 -19.33
C GLN A 244 -4.50 -14.56 -19.80
N GLY A 245 -5.50 -15.37 -19.46
CA GLY A 245 -5.50 -16.79 -19.80
C GLY A 245 -4.45 -17.61 -19.08
N ARG A 246 -3.90 -17.10 -17.97
CA ARG A 246 -2.90 -17.79 -17.16
C ARG A 246 -3.58 -18.70 -16.13
N PRO A 247 -2.95 -19.83 -15.75
CA PRO A 247 -3.54 -20.74 -14.79
C PRO A 247 -3.66 -20.12 -13.40
N LEU A 248 -4.78 -20.38 -12.74
CA LEU A 248 -4.97 -20.03 -11.34
C LEU A 248 -4.08 -20.90 -10.44
N ARG A 249 -3.31 -20.22 -9.59
CA ARG A 249 -2.41 -20.87 -8.61
C ARG A 249 -2.76 -20.44 -7.19
N THR A 250 -4.05 -20.47 -6.87
CA THR A 250 -4.61 -19.87 -5.64
C THR A 250 -3.95 -20.40 -4.38
N LEU A 251 -3.80 -21.72 -4.22
CA LEU A 251 -3.14 -22.31 -3.05
C LEU A 251 -1.70 -21.81 -2.91
N ARG A 252 -0.93 -21.83 -4.01
CA ARG A 252 0.45 -21.31 -4.01
C ARG A 252 0.49 -19.82 -3.72
N ALA A 253 -0.50 -19.04 -4.20
CA ALA A 253 -0.59 -17.62 -3.89
C ALA A 253 -0.73 -17.37 -2.39
N PHE A 254 -1.53 -18.16 -1.68
CA PHE A 254 -1.63 -18.09 -0.21
C PHE A 254 -0.31 -18.44 0.49
N GLN A 255 0.45 -19.40 -0.03
CA GLN A 255 1.76 -19.81 0.52
C GLN A 255 2.86 -18.79 0.26
N CYS A 256 2.81 -18.10 -0.89
CA CYS A 256 3.79 -17.09 -1.29
C CYS A 256 3.45 -15.67 -0.81
N LEU A 257 2.35 -15.46 -0.08
CA LEU A 257 1.95 -14.18 0.47
C LEU A 257 2.04 -14.19 2.00
N GLU A 258 2.79 -13.23 2.53
CA GLU A 258 2.85 -12.93 3.95
C GLU A 258 2.23 -11.56 4.22
N ILE A 259 1.32 -11.47 5.20
CA ILE A 259 0.79 -10.19 5.68
C ILE A 259 1.57 -9.81 6.93
N GLU A 260 2.25 -8.70 6.88
CA GLU A 260 3.02 -8.16 8.00
C GLU A 260 2.21 -7.06 8.69
N GLY A 261 1.66 -7.38 9.87
CA GLY A 261 0.80 -6.48 10.66
C GLY A 261 1.52 -5.76 11.80
N GLY A 262 2.76 -6.14 12.13
CA GLY A 262 3.50 -5.58 13.28
C GLY A 262 3.93 -4.12 13.13
N PHE A 263 3.67 -3.51 11.98
CA PHE A 263 4.02 -2.11 11.66
C PHE A 263 2.78 -1.23 11.43
N VAL A 264 1.58 -1.68 11.75
CA VAL A 264 0.33 -0.90 11.59
C VAL A 264 0.32 0.31 12.51
N GLY A 265 0.76 0.15 13.77
CA GLY A 265 0.65 1.18 14.80
C GLY A 265 -0.82 1.56 15.08
N ALA A 266 -1.11 2.83 15.28
CA ALA A 266 -2.47 3.35 15.46
C ALA A 266 -3.32 3.32 14.17
N GLY A 267 -2.76 2.90 13.04
CA GLY A 267 -3.48 2.72 11.78
C GLY A 267 -3.03 3.63 10.66
N TYR A 268 -3.98 3.91 9.75
CA TYR A 268 -3.73 4.71 8.56
C TYR A 268 -3.41 6.16 8.91
N GLY A 269 -2.37 6.72 8.32
CA GLY A 269 -1.97 8.12 8.52
C GLY A 269 -1.12 8.37 9.77
N HIS A 270 -1.04 7.42 10.72
CA HIS A 270 -0.25 7.55 11.93
C HIS A 270 1.20 7.08 11.71
N ALA A 271 2.15 7.86 12.21
CA ALA A 271 3.55 7.47 12.30
C ALA A 271 3.75 6.37 13.34
N ILE A 272 4.88 5.68 13.23
CA ILE A 272 5.33 4.70 14.23
C ILE A 272 6.82 4.96 14.51
N GLU A 273 7.25 4.77 15.73
CA GLU A 273 8.63 5.03 16.17
C GLU A 273 9.68 4.31 15.29
N ARG A 274 9.43 3.05 14.94
CA ARG A 274 10.30 2.30 14.01
C ARG A 274 10.30 2.89 12.60
N GLY A 275 9.21 3.53 12.19
CA GLY A 275 9.09 4.22 10.91
C GLY A 275 9.92 5.50 10.89
N ASP A 276 9.98 6.23 11.99
CA ASP A 276 10.76 7.44 12.13
C ASP A 276 12.27 7.11 12.09
N ALA A 277 12.72 6.09 12.85
CA ALA A 277 14.09 5.60 12.78
C ALA A 277 14.47 5.08 11.38
N ALA A 278 13.54 4.38 10.72
CA ALA A 278 13.73 3.91 9.35
C ALA A 278 13.82 5.08 8.35
N THR A 279 13.06 6.17 8.58
CA THR A 279 13.09 7.37 7.74
C THR A 279 14.44 8.09 7.84
N GLU A 280 15.01 8.16 9.03
CA GLU A 280 16.35 8.74 9.20
C GLU A 280 17.42 7.94 8.44
N LEU A 281 17.41 6.62 8.58
CA LEU A 281 18.33 5.78 7.82
C LEU A 281 18.08 5.86 6.30
N ALA A 282 16.83 5.93 5.86
CA ALA A 282 16.49 6.01 4.44
C ALA A 282 17.07 7.24 3.75
N ARG A 283 17.21 8.36 4.48
CA ARG A 283 17.85 9.59 3.96
C ARG A 283 19.30 9.36 3.53
N SER A 284 20.05 8.52 4.25
CA SER A 284 21.43 8.16 3.87
C SER A 284 21.48 7.39 2.54
N PHE A 285 20.38 6.78 2.15
CA PHE A 285 20.21 6.11 0.87
C PHE A 285 19.53 7.01 -0.19
N GLY A 286 19.31 8.28 0.09
CA GLY A 286 18.61 9.20 -0.82
C GLY A 286 17.14 8.89 -1.03
N LEU A 287 16.50 8.21 -0.08
CA LEU A 287 15.06 7.92 -0.13
C LEU A 287 14.28 8.89 0.75
N ALA A 288 13.23 9.48 0.18
CA ALA A 288 12.20 10.16 0.95
C ALA A 288 11.10 9.16 1.33
N LEU A 289 10.80 9.07 2.62
CA LEU A 289 9.71 8.23 3.12
C LEU A 289 8.61 9.11 3.71
N GLU A 290 7.38 8.58 3.74
CA GLU A 290 6.26 9.19 4.41
C GLU A 290 5.64 8.20 5.43
N PRO A 291 4.99 8.70 6.50
CA PRO A 291 4.64 7.87 7.66
C PRO A 291 3.57 6.82 7.39
N THR A 292 2.69 7.03 6.40
CA THR A 292 1.52 6.17 6.18
C THR A 292 1.87 4.81 5.57
N TYR A 293 2.76 4.81 4.58
CA TYR A 293 3.08 3.62 3.77
C TYR A 293 4.56 3.27 3.81
N THR A 294 5.41 4.19 3.32
CA THR A 294 6.79 3.85 2.96
C THR A 294 7.70 3.71 4.17
N ALA A 295 7.52 4.50 5.22
CA ALA A 295 8.26 4.37 6.46
C ALA A 295 7.97 3.03 7.15
N LYS A 296 6.70 2.62 7.22
CA LYS A 296 6.28 1.32 7.79
C LYS A 296 6.88 0.14 7.00
N ALA A 297 6.82 0.20 5.68
CA ALA A 297 7.32 -0.87 4.83
C ALA A 297 8.86 -0.96 4.85
N PHE A 298 9.56 0.18 4.89
CA PHE A 298 11.01 0.17 4.99
C PHE A 298 11.49 -0.32 6.36
N ALA A 299 10.81 0.09 7.45
CA ALA A 299 11.07 -0.46 8.79
C ALA A 299 10.90 -1.99 8.84
N ALA A 300 9.87 -2.51 8.18
CA ALA A 300 9.67 -3.95 8.05
C ALA A 300 10.78 -4.62 7.24
N ALA A 301 11.27 -3.99 6.16
CA ALA A 301 12.37 -4.49 5.35
C ALA A 301 13.68 -4.55 6.16
N LEU A 302 13.98 -3.50 6.94
CA LEU A 302 15.14 -3.46 7.84
C LEU A 302 15.08 -4.59 8.87
N ALA A 303 13.92 -4.81 9.46
CA ALA A 303 13.73 -5.90 10.42
C ALA A 303 13.99 -7.30 9.80
N ARG A 304 13.71 -7.49 8.49
CA ARG A 304 13.96 -8.77 7.79
C ARG A 304 15.45 -9.06 7.62
N VAL A 305 16.26 -8.05 7.45
CA VAL A 305 17.72 -8.22 7.31
C VAL A 305 18.44 -8.14 8.66
N GLY A 306 17.71 -8.09 9.77
CA GLY A 306 18.27 -8.08 11.12
C GLY A 306 18.96 -6.77 11.48
N ALA A 307 18.65 -5.68 10.79
CA ALA A 307 19.12 -4.36 11.16
C ALA A 307 18.43 -3.93 12.46
N SER A 308 19.19 -3.82 13.53
CA SER A 308 18.72 -3.21 14.77
C SER A 308 18.66 -1.70 14.56
N SER A 309 17.52 -1.18 14.09
CA SER A 309 17.19 0.21 14.39
C SER A 309 17.02 0.25 15.91
N GLY A 310 17.79 1.01 16.67
CA GLY A 310 17.90 1.03 18.13
C GLY A 310 16.63 1.07 18.98
N CYS A 311 15.53 0.61 18.46
CA CYS A 311 14.20 0.59 19.02
C CYS A 311 13.71 -0.85 19.15
N GLY A 312 13.34 -1.24 20.36
CA GLY A 312 13.02 -2.61 20.77
C GLY A 312 12.10 -3.38 19.82
N VAL A 313 12.65 -4.44 19.27
CA VAL A 313 11.88 -5.46 18.55
C VAL A 313 10.96 -6.13 19.56
N SER A 314 9.67 -6.32 19.29
CA SER A 314 8.81 -7.03 20.22
C SER A 314 9.41 -8.42 20.53
N PRO A 315 9.37 -8.89 21.79
CA PRO A 315 10.01 -10.16 22.18
C PRO A 315 9.52 -11.38 21.39
N GLN A 316 8.30 -11.30 20.86
CA GLN A 316 7.69 -12.34 20.06
C GLN A 316 8.27 -12.37 18.64
N TYR A 317 8.43 -11.19 18.03
CA TYR A 317 9.03 -11.05 16.70
C TYR A 317 10.52 -11.43 16.68
N SER A 318 11.25 -11.07 17.74
CA SER A 318 12.67 -11.47 17.92
C SER A 318 12.83 -12.99 18.01
N ARG A 319 11.96 -13.67 18.78
CA ARG A 319 12.00 -15.14 18.94
C ARG A 319 11.69 -15.86 17.63
N ASP A 320 10.73 -15.40 16.86
CA ASP A 320 10.40 -15.99 15.56
C ASP A 320 11.49 -15.73 14.52
N LEU A 321 12.14 -14.57 14.57
CA LEU A 321 13.28 -14.24 13.71
C LEU A 321 14.49 -15.11 14.06
N GLU A 322 14.77 -15.30 15.34
CA GLU A 322 15.88 -16.15 15.82
C GLU A 322 15.68 -17.64 15.47
N ARG A 323 14.45 -18.15 15.63
CA ARG A 323 14.13 -19.52 15.20
C ARG A 323 14.30 -19.70 13.70
N ARG A 324 13.97 -18.70 12.89
CA ARG A 324 14.19 -18.71 11.43
C ARG A 324 15.67 -18.59 11.07
N LYS A 325 16.48 -17.82 11.81
CA LYS A 325 17.93 -17.69 11.61
C LYS A 325 18.67 -19.02 11.87
N LEU A 326 18.26 -19.76 12.88
CA LEU A 326 18.84 -21.06 13.22
C LEU A 326 18.59 -22.16 12.18
N GLN A 327 17.59 -21.99 11.31
CA GLN A 327 17.23 -22.95 10.27
C GLN A 327 17.89 -22.70 8.90
N LEU A 328 18.55 -21.54 8.70
CA LEU A 328 19.10 -21.17 7.39
C LEU A 328 20.58 -20.80 7.53
N HIS A 329 21.46 -21.69 7.08
CA HIS A 329 22.93 -21.46 7.01
C HIS A 329 23.35 -20.45 5.94
N ARG A 330 22.40 -19.79 5.21
CA ARG A 330 22.69 -18.84 4.16
C ARG A 330 22.24 -17.41 4.52
N ARG A 331 22.97 -16.42 4.04
CA ARG A 331 22.59 -15.00 4.13
C ARG A 331 21.30 -14.77 3.33
N GLN A 332 20.28 -14.20 3.97
CA GLN A 332 18.99 -13.93 3.33
C GLN A 332 19.05 -12.66 2.49
N THR A 333 18.34 -12.64 1.37
CA THR A 333 18.29 -11.51 0.45
C THR A 333 16.86 -11.02 0.29
N TYR A 334 16.61 -9.79 0.71
CA TYR A 334 15.30 -9.15 0.61
C TYR A 334 15.36 -7.95 -0.34
N LEU A 335 14.21 -7.62 -0.93
CA LEU A 335 14.02 -6.43 -1.72
C LEU A 335 12.92 -5.57 -1.10
N TYR A 336 13.20 -4.31 -0.87
CA TYR A 336 12.22 -3.28 -0.55
C TYR A 336 11.77 -2.59 -1.84
N TRP A 337 10.46 -2.62 -2.12
CA TRP A 337 9.89 -1.90 -3.25
C TRP A 337 9.42 -0.52 -2.79
N HIS A 338 10.20 0.51 -3.14
CA HIS A 338 9.89 1.89 -2.81
C HIS A 338 8.75 2.42 -3.70
N THR A 339 7.73 3.03 -3.10
CA THR A 339 6.47 3.34 -3.77
C THR A 339 6.05 4.81 -3.73
N LEU A 340 6.78 5.67 -2.99
CA LEU A 340 6.56 7.10 -2.93
C LEU A 340 7.27 7.79 -4.10
N SER A 341 6.71 8.90 -4.59
CA SER A 341 7.40 9.75 -5.56
C SER A 341 8.68 10.35 -4.97
N SER A 342 9.78 10.33 -5.74
CA SER A 342 11.01 11.06 -5.41
C SER A 342 10.91 12.55 -5.77
N VAL A 343 9.88 12.95 -6.51
CA VAL A 343 9.61 14.36 -6.81
C VAL A 343 9.00 15.01 -5.58
N PRO A 344 9.61 16.06 -5.03
CA PRO A 344 9.09 16.76 -3.86
C PRO A 344 7.71 17.35 -4.13
N LEU A 345 6.80 17.29 -3.15
CA LEU A 345 5.48 17.93 -3.27
C LEU A 345 5.57 19.43 -3.50
N THR A 346 6.63 20.09 -3.03
CA THR A 346 6.89 21.53 -3.24
C THR A 346 6.87 21.91 -4.72
N ALA A 347 7.30 21.03 -5.62
CA ALA A 347 7.22 21.24 -7.06
C ALA A 347 5.77 21.34 -7.59
N LEU A 348 4.82 20.73 -6.91
CA LEU A 348 3.40 20.74 -7.25
C LEU A 348 2.60 21.76 -6.44
N LEU A 349 3.21 22.43 -5.47
CA LEU A 349 2.58 23.43 -4.62
C LEU A 349 2.72 24.87 -5.15
N THR A 350 3.52 25.11 -6.18
CA THR A 350 3.65 26.42 -6.79
C THR A 350 2.30 26.86 -7.36
N GLY A 351 1.74 27.98 -6.82
CA GLY A 351 0.40 28.45 -7.16
C GLY A 351 -0.75 27.69 -6.48
N ALA A 352 -0.46 26.72 -5.61
CA ALA A 352 -1.50 26.04 -4.83
C ALA A 352 -2.19 26.98 -3.83
N PRO A 353 -3.47 26.75 -3.51
CA PRO A 353 -4.16 27.54 -2.50
C PRO A 353 -3.42 27.46 -1.16
N THR A 354 -3.27 28.60 -0.48
CA THR A 354 -2.60 28.68 0.84
C THR A 354 -3.44 28.02 1.93
N THR A 355 -4.77 28.05 1.78
CA THR A 355 -5.74 27.43 2.69
C THR A 355 -6.56 26.42 1.94
N LEU A 356 -6.93 25.35 2.63
CA LEU A 356 -7.87 24.36 2.08
C LEU A 356 -9.30 24.91 2.07
N PRO A 357 -10.14 24.53 1.09
CA PRO A 357 -11.57 24.79 1.14
C PRO A 357 -12.19 24.21 2.43
N ASN A 358 -13.14 24.95 3.03
CA ASN A 358 -13.72 24.59 4.32
C ASN A 358 -14.38 23.21 4.32
N ASP A 359 -14.99 22.83 3.22
CA ASP A 359 -15.62 21.53 3.01
C ASP A 359 -14.62 20.35 2.92
N LEU A 360 -13.36 20.63 2.68
CA LEU A 360 -12.29 19.64 2.62
C LEU A 360 -11.35 19.68 3.84
N ALA A 361 -11.22 20.84 4.48
CA ALA A 361 -10.29 21.03 5.60
C ALA A 361 -10.62 20.10 6.77
N HIS A 362 -11.90 19.85 7.05
CA HIS A 362 -12.34 18.98 8.15
C HIS A 362 -12.03 17.48 7.90
N LEU A 363 -11.67 17.10 6.67
CA LEU A 363 -11.25 15.74 6.35
C LEU A 363 -9.86 15.41 6.90
N LEU A 364 -9.06 16.42 7.21
CA LEU A 364 -7.77 16.27 7.90
C LEU A 364 -7.98 16.50 9.39
N ARG A 365 -8.28 15.40 10.11
CA ARG A 365 -8.58 15.44 11.54
C ARG A 365 -7.31 15.70 12.32
N ARG A 366 -7.31 16.77 13.13
CA ARG A 366 -6.28 16.99 14.15
C ARG A 366 -6.73 16.21 15.39
N ASP A 367 -5.88 15.35 15.90
CA ASP A 367 -6.10 14.72 17.20
C ASP A 367 -6.12 15.83 18.26
N THR A 368 -7.27 16.17 18.77
CA THR A 368 -7.37 17.03 19.95
C THR A 368 -6.96 16.16 21.17
N PRO A 369 -6.23 16.72 22.14
CA PRO A 369 -5.77 15.96 23.31
C PRO A 369 -6.89 15.24 24.10
N ASP A 370 -8.14 15.65 23.93
CA ASP A 370 -9.31 15.14 24.64
C ASP A 370 -9.94 13.87 24.02
N GLU A 371 -9.49 13.39 22.85
CA GLU A 371 -10.03 12.17 22.22
C GLU A 371 -9.10 10.93 22.30
N LEU A 372 -8.04 10.97 23.08
CA LEU A 372 -7.28 9.76 23.37
C LEU A 372 -8.15 8.87 24.29
N PRO A 373 -8.53 7.64 23.89
CA PRO A 373 -9.18 6.74 24.82
C PRO A 373 -8.25 6.55 26.03
N GLU A 374 -8.75 6.84 27.22
CA GLU A 374 -8.01 6.57 28.46
C GLU A 374 -7.47 5.13 28.41
N PRO A 375 -6.21 4.90 28.78
CA PRO A 375 -5.68 3.55 28.88
C PRO A 375 -6.59 2.81 29.86
N SER A 376 -7.24 1.76 29.40
CA SER A 376 -8.11 0.91 30.23
C SER A 376 -7.27 0.38 31.40
N THR A 377 -7.34 1.05 32.53
CA THR A 377 -6.86 0.56 33.79
C THR A 377 -7.75 -0.60 34.21
N GLN A 378 -7.50 -1.77 33.71
CA GLN A 378 -7.95 -3.00 34.31
C GLN A 378 -7.15 -3.14 35.62
N GLN A 379 -7.75 -2.66 36.72
CA GLN A 379 -7.30 -3.03 38.03
C GLN A 379 -7.42 -4.55 38.18
N PRO A 380 -6.37 -5.23 38.66
CA PRO A 380 -6.49 -6.63 39.02
C PRO A 380 -7.45 -6.74 40.19
N ALA A 381 -8.45 -7.59 40.09
CA ALA A 381 -9.39 -7.91 41.13
C ALA A 381 -8.65 -8.32 42.44
N PRO A 382 -9.09 -7.86 43.64
CA PRO A 382 -8.44 -8.22 44.89
C PRO A 382 -8.58 -9.73 45.12
N ARG A 383 -7.45 -10.39 45.32
CA ARG A 383 -7.41 -11.78 45.80
C ARG A 383 -8.01 -11.81 47.19
N GLY A 384 -9.24 -12.33 47.29
CA GLY A 384 -9.89 -12.61 48.56
C GLY A 384 -9.11 -13.68 49.37
N SER A 385 -8.57 -13.27 50.47
CA SER A 385 -8.13 -14.17 51.54
C SER A 385 -9.34 -14.69 52.29
N ALA A 386 -9.55 -15.98 52.33
CA ALA A 386 -10.36 -16.62 53.35
C ALA A 386 -9.84 -18.02 53.60
N ALA A 387 -8.95 -18.09 54.57
CA ALA A 387 -8.75 -19.30 55.32
C ALA A 387 -9.76 -19.30 56.48
N THR A 388 -10.67 -20.25 56.53
CA THR A 388 -11.35 -20.61 57.77
C THR A 388 -11.52 -22.12 57.81
N ALA A 389 -10.79 -22.71 58.71
CA ALA A 389 -10.87 -24.12 59.06
C ALA A 389 -12.22 -24.38 59.74
N ALA A 390 -12.98 -25.36 59.31
CA ALA A 390 -14.08 -25.96 60.06
C ALA A 390 -13.83 -27.43 60.29
N ARG A 391 -13.84 -27.78 61.55
CA ARG A 391 -13.64 -29.14 62.10
C ARG A 391 -14.78 -30.09 61.71
N LEU A 392 -14.41 -31.30 61.42
CA LEU A 392 -15.32 -32.43 61.38
C LEU A 392 -15.70 -32.89 62.78
N PRO A 393 -16.94 -33.32 63.09
CA PRO A 393 -17.27 -34.12 64.24
C PRO A 393 -17.24 -35.62 63.86
N GLY A 394 -16.71 -36.36 64.80
CA GLY A 394 -16.45 -37.78 64.68
C GLY A 394 -17.71 -38.64 64.73
N ASN A 395 -17.47 -39.81 64.22
CA ASN A 395 -18.39 -40.90 64.18
C ASN A 395 -18.13 -41.90 65.29
N ARG A 396 -19.17 -42.47 65.92
CA ARG A 396 -19.17 -43.82 66.51
C ARG A 396 -20.59 -44.29 66.78
N PRO A 397 -20.83 -45.57 66.86
CA PRO A 397 -20.06 -46.77 66.56
C PRO A 397 -20.46 -47.39 65.22
#